data_48823ced889f6917a8de5ce005f090c3
#
_entry.id   48823ced889f6917a8de5ce005f090c3
#
_cell.length_a   1.000
_cell.length_b   1.000
_cell.length_c   1.000
_cell.angle_alpha   90.00
_cell.angle_beta   90.00
_cell.angle_gamma   90.00
#
_symmetry.space_group_name_H-M   'P 1'
#
loop_
_entity.id
_entity.type
_entity.pdbx_description
1 polymer ?
#
loop_
_entity_poly.entity_id
_entity_poly.type
_entity_poly.pdbx_seq_one_letter_code
_entity_poly.pdbx_strand_id
1 'polypeptide(L)'
;MNQRPNSNYSAPALEKGLDILELLSERDAGLTQSEIARSLGRSVGEIFRMLTVLRDRGYVSQDPLSDRYSLTTFIFEVAHRIPIVGRMTAVSGPLMRELSNKTNQSAHLAILSDDAVLVIGQTNSPGNNVLSVRLGARIDLWRASSGRVILAFQPIENVKRLMKDVPVPTGTSENQILDELAAIRASGAEVRDSFVVKGVVNVSAPVIDHSGYAIGALTVPHIERINEGITFEQCKSEVIATAAQLSVNLGGLPSEVS
;
A
#
# COMPACT_ATOMS: atom_id res chain seq x y z
N MET A 1 6.17 4.00 -14.51
CA MET A 1 5.15 4.31 -15.54
C MET A 1 4.30 3.05 -15.71
N ASN A 2 3.07 3.08 -15.21
CA ASN A 2 2.15 1.95 -15.31
C ASN A 2 1.63 1.88 -16.77
N GLN A 3 2.00 0.84 -17.52
CA GLN A 3 1.37 0.56 -18.81
C GLN A 3 -0.05 0.04 -18.51
N ARG A 4 -1.04 0.90 -18.65
CA ARG A 4 -2.46 0.50 -18.57
C ARG A 4 -2.81 -0.33 -19.81
N PRO A 5 -3.64 -1.40 -19.68
CA PRO A 5 -4.09 -2.17 -20.82
C PRO A 5 -4.83 -1.24 -21.79
N ASN A 6 -4.52 -1.38 -23.09
CA ASN A 6 -5.10 -0.62 -24.19
C ASN A 6 -6.60 -0.98 -24.29
N SER A 7 -7.47 -0.21 -23.61
CA SER A 7 -8.90 -0.38 -23.77
C SER A 7 -9.33 0.23 -25.11
N ASN A 8 -10.19 -0.45 -25.85
CA ASN A 8 -10.80 0.06 -27.09
C ASN A 8 -11.72 1.29 -26.85
N TYR A 9 -11.89 1.71 -25.60
CA TYR A 9 -12.67 2.88 -25.20
C TYR A 9 -11.73 3.96 -24.67
N SER A 10 -11.76 5.12 -25.29
CA SER A 10 -11.04 6.32 -24.86
C SER A 10 -12.02 7.41 -24.47
N ALA A 11 -11.76 8.05 -23.32
CA ALA A 11 -12.45 9.25 -22.86
C ALA A 11 -11.41 10.36 -22.63
N PRO A 12 -10.91 11.01 -23.70
CA PRO A 12 -9.72 11.86 -23.65
C PRO A 12 -9.78 13.00 -22.63
N ALA A 13 -10.98 13.52 -22.35
CA ALA A 13 -11.15 14.56 -21.34
C ALA A 13 -10.98 14.02 -19.92
N LEU A 14 -11.51 12.83 -19.64
CA LEU A 14 -11.35 12.16 -18.34
C LEU A 14 -9.89 11.75 -18.12
N GLU A 15 -9.26 11.16 -19.12
CA GLU A 15 -7.84 10.76 -19.06
C GLU A 15 -6.96 11.95 -18.69
N LYS A 16 -7.15 13.10 -19.36
CA LYS A 16 -6.41 14.33 -19.06
C LYS A 16 -6.65 14.84 -17.64
N GLY A 17 -7.88 14.74 -17.15
CA GLY A 17 -8.21 15.10 -15.75
C GLY A 17 -7.49 14.21 -14.75
N LEU A 18 -7.44 12.91 -14.98
CA LEU A 18 -6.72 11.94 -14.14
C LEU A 18 -5.19 12.17 -14.21
N ASP A 19 -4.63 12.38 -15.41
CA ASP A 19 -3.21 12.70 -15.59
C ASP A 19 -2.79 13.94 -14.77
N ILE A 20 -3.66 14.97 -14.71
CA ILE A 20 -3.40 16.19 -13.90
C ILE A 20 -3.37 15.84 -12.40
N LEU A 21 -4.33 15.06 -11.91
CA LEU A 21 -4.37 14.67 -10.50
C LEU A 21 -3.14 13.83 -10.12
N GLU A 22 -2.77 12.87 -10.94
CA GLU A 22 -1.57 12.04 -10.76
C GLU A 22 -0.29 12.89 -10.73
N LEU A 23 -0.13 13.81 -11.69
CA LEU A 23 1.03 14.72 -11.74
C LEU A 23 1.12 15.60 -10.50
N LEU A 24 0.01 16.18 -10.05
CA LEU A 24 -0.02 17.07 -8.89
C LEU A 24 0.25 16.32 -7.58
N SER A 25 -0.08 15.02 -7.51
CA SER A 25 0.18 14.20 -6.33
C SER A 25 1.67 13.99 -6.03
N GLU A 26 2.53 14.20 -7.03
CA GLU A 26 3.99 14.08 -6.92
C GLU A 26 4.69 15.42 -6.62
N ARG A 27 3.93 16.52 -6.42
CA ARG A 27 4.47 17.89 -6.38
C ARG A 27 3.99 18.65 -5.14
N ASP A 28 4.82 18.73 -4.12
CA ASP A 28 4.49 19.42 -2.86
C ASP A 28 4.22 20.93 -3.06
N ALA A 29 4.94 21.59 -3.96
CA ALA A 29 4.82 23.02 -4.20
C ALA A 29 3.73 23.41 -5.22
N GLY A 30 2.97 22.43 -5.72
CA GLY A 30 2.02 22.66 -6.83
C GLY A 30 2.70 23.06 -8.15
N LEU A 31 1.91 23.23 -9.21
CA LEU A 31 2.39 23.59 -10.54
C LEU A 31 1.49 24.67 -11.16
N THR A 32 2.09 25.58 -11.95
CA THR A 32 1.33 26.49 -12.80
C THR A 32 0.70 25.74 -13.98
N GLN A 33 -0.32 26.31 -14.58
CA GLN A 33 -0.99 25.73 -15.76
C GLN A 33 0.00 25.41 -16.90
N SER A 34 0.97 26.28 -17.14
CA SER A 34 2.00 26.09 -18.18
C SER A 34 2.98 24.95 -17.83
N GLU A 35 3.33 24.80 -16.56
CA GLU A 35 4.16 23.68 -16.08
C GLU A 35 3.44 22.34 -16.23
N ILE A 36 2.14 22.29 -15.88
CA ILE A 36 1.29 21.10 -16.06
C ILE A 36 1.21 20.74 -17.55
N ALA A 37 0.90 21.71 -18.40
CA ALA A 37 0.80 21.50 -19.85
C ALA A 37 2.09 20.94 -20.44
N ARG A 38 3.23 21.49 -20.05
CA ARG A 38 4.56 21.01 -20.47
C ARG A 38 4.84 19.59 -19.98
N SER A 39 4.57 19.32 -18.71
CA SER A 39 4.84 18.00 -18.11
C SER A 39 4.02 16.88 -18.74
N LEU A 40 2.78 17.20 -19.15
CA LEU A 40 1.87 16.23 -19.76
C LEU A 40 1.93 16.20 -21.30
N GLY A 41 2.76 17.07 -21.94
CA GLY A 41 2.84 17.16 -23.40
C GLY A 41 1.54 17.61 -24.04
N ARG A 42 0.76 18.50 -23.37
CA ARG A 42 -0.56 18.98 -23.80
C ARG A 42 -0.56 20.47 -24.06
N SER A 43 -1.58 20.96 -24.77
CA SER A 43 -1.77 22.41 -24.92
C SER A 43 -2.29 23.07 -23.65
N VAL A 44 -1.93 24.33 -23.43
CA VAL A 44 -2.37 25.12 -22.27
C VAL A 44 -3.90 25.23 -22.21
N GLY A 45 -4.56 25.38 -23.37
CA GLY A 45 -6.03 25.48 -23.44
C GLY A 45 -6.75 24.18 -23.09
N GLU A 46 -6.16 23.00 -23.37
CA GLU A 46 -6.71 21.72 -22.93
C GLU A 46 -6.62 21.58 -21.40
N ILE A 47 -5.47 21.91 -20.83
CA ILE A 47 -5.23 21.85 -19.39
C ILE A 47 -6.15 22.83 -18.66
N PHE A 48 -6.34 24.04 -19.15
CA PHE A 48 -7.23 25.05 -18.55
C PHE A 48 -8.63 24.49 -18.31
N ARG A 49 -9.24 23.89 -19.34
CA ARG A 49 -10.59 23.34 -19.23
C ARG A 49 -10.69 22.23 -18.19
N MET A 50 -9.68 21.37 -18.10
CA MET A 50 -9.66 20.29 -17.11
C MET A 50 -9.46 20.84 -15.70
N LEU A 51 -8.52 21.79 -15.51
CA LEU A 51 -8.29 22.44 -14.23
C LEU A 51 -9.51 23.19 -13.73
N THR A 52 -10.25 23.88 -14.63
CA THR A 52 -11.51 24.54 -14.26
C THR A 52 -12.50 23.54 -13.66
N VAL A 53 -12.74 22.42 -14.34
CA VAL A 53 -13.65 21.37 -13.84
C VAL A 53 -13.16 20.79 -12.52
N LEU A 54 -11.86 20.46 -12.42
CA LEU A 54 -11.29 19.88 -11.20
C LEU A 54 -11.37 20.84 -10.01
N ARG A 55 -11.14 22.14 -10.25
CA ARG A 55 -11.28 23.19 -9.24
C ARG A 55 -12.76 23.36 -8.80
N ASP A 56 -13.67 23.48 -9.75
CA ASP A 56 -15.11 23.65 -9.47
C ASP A 56 -15.69 22.44 -8.73
N ARG A 57 -15.09 21.26 -8.89
CA ARG A 57 -15.43 20.03 -8.15
C ARG A 57 -14.63 19.85 -6.85
N GLY A 58 -13.73 20.76 -6.52
CA GLY A 58 -12.98 20.76 -5.27
C GLY A 58 -11.78 19.82 -5.22
N TYR A 59 -11.36 19.19 -6.32
CA TYR A 59 -10.20 18.30 -6.35
C TYR A 59 -8.87 19.05 -6.34
N VAL A 60 -8.83 20.23 -6.94
CA VAL A 60 -7.66 21.11 -6.96
C VAL A 60 -8.02 22.49 -6.46
N SER A 61 -7.04 23.19 -5.89
CA SER A 61 -7.10 24.60 -5.58
C SER A 61 -6.05 25.35 -6.39
N GLN A 62 -6.30 26.64 -6.64
CA GLN A 62 -5.34 27.55 -7.24
C GLN A 62 -4.97 28.61 -6.21
N ASP A 63 -3.69 28.78 -5.97
CA ASP A 63 -3.16 29.87 -5.16
C ASP A 63 -3.23 31.18 -5.99
N PRO A 64 -3.97 32.21 -5.49
CA PRO A 64 -4.17 33.45 -6.22
C PRO A 64 -2.90 34.31 -6.35
N LEU A 65 -1.86 34.06 -5.56
CA LEU A 65 -0.61 34.83 -5.59
C LEU A 65 0.42 34.22 -6.54
N SER A 66 0.51 32.91 -6.58
CA SER A 66 1.51 32.18 -7.38
C SER A 66 0.93 31.54 -8.64
N ASP A 67 -0.38 31.59 -8.84
CA ASP A 67 -1.10 30.88 -9.92
C ASP A 67 -0.83 29.37 -9.97
N ARG A 68 -0.35 28.77 -8.85
CA ARG A 68 -0.07 27.35 -8.77
C ARG A 68 -1.31 26.58 -8.36
N TYR A 69 -1.48 25.42 -9.01
CA TYR A 69 -2.52 24.46 -8.72
C TYR A 69 -1.94 23.36 -7.84
N SER A 70 -2.67 22.99 -6.78
CA SER A 70 -2.33 21.91 -5.87
C SER A 70 -3.56 21.03 -5.61
N LEU A 71 -3.34 19.77 -5.23
CA LEU A 71 -4.43 18.91 -4.76
C LEU A 71 -5.02 19.45 -3.46
N THR A 72 -6.32 19.26 -3.29
CA THR A 72 -7.01 19.50 -2.02
C THR A 72 -7.12 18.21 -1.21
N THR A 73 -7.58 18.33 0.04
CA THR A 73 -7.92 17.17 0.89
C THR A 73 -9.13 16.39 0.39
N PHE A 74 -9.87 16.88 -0.60
CA PHE A 74 -11.08 16.22 -1.10
C PHE A 74 -10.83 14.84 -1.69
N ILE A 75 -9.65 14.62 -2.34
CA ILE A 75 -9.25 13.28 -2.80
C ILE A 75 -9.16 12.31 -1.64
N PHE A 76 -8.57 12.74 -0.51
CA PHE A 76 -8.48 11.93 0.70
C PHE A 76 -9.88 11.60 1.25
N GLU A 77 -10.80 12.56 1.29
CA GLU A 77 -12.18 12.31 1.70
C GLU A 77 -12.88 11.28 0.82
N VAL A 78 -12.73 11.38 -0.51
CA VAL A 78 -13.30 10.43 -1.47
C VAL A 78 -12.72 9.03 -1.24
N ALA A 79 -11.41 8.91 -1.07
CA ALA A 79 -10.74 7.64 -0.81
C ALA A 79 -11.20 7.00 0.51
N HIS A 80 -11.38 7.81 1.56
CA HIS A 80 -11.83 7.31 2.88
C HIS A 80 -13.30 6.91 2.92
N ARG A 81 -14.10 7.26 1.91
CA ARG A 81 -15.46 6.77 1.74
C ARG A 81 -15.52 5.32 1.22
N ILE A 82 -14.38 4.74 0.79
CA ILE A 82 -14.28 3.31 0.49
C ILE A 82 -14.38 2.55 1.82
N PRO A 83 -15.46 1.79 2.09
CA PRO A 83 -15.76 1.32 3.45
C PRO A 83 -14.66 0.49 4.08
N ILE A 84 -14.02 -0.40 3.29
CA ILE A 84 -12.98 -1.29 3.80
C ILE A 84 -11.69 -0.51 4.12
N VAL A 85 -11.26 0.40 3.25
CA VAL A 85 -10.03 1.19 3.46
C VAL A 85 -10.20 2.12 4.67
N GLY A 86 -11.31 2.86 4.75
CA GLY A 86 -11.59 3.75 5.87
C GLY A 86 -11.65 3.01 7.21
N ARG A 87 -12.30 1.83 7.25
CA ARG A 87 -12.38 1.02 8.47
C ARG A 87 -11.00 0.45 8.85
N MET A 88 -10.26 -0.11 7.90
CA MET A 88 -8.93 -0.67 8.16
C MET A 88 -7.97 0.39 8.68
N THR A 89 -7.91 1.57 8.05
CA THR A 89 -7.01 2.65 8.46
C THR A 89 -7.36 3.23 9.83
N ALA A 90 -8.65 3.41 10.13
CA ALA A 90 -9.11 3.90 11.43
C ALA A 90 -8.74 2.96 12.57
N VAL A 91 -8.95 1.65 12.39
CA VAL A 91 -8.69 0.63 13.41
C VAL A 91 -7.20 0.35 13.56
N SER A 92 -6.43 0.34 12.47
CA SER A 92 -5.00 0.00 12.50
C SER A 92 -4.10 1.08 13.11
N GLY A 93 -4.46 2.35 12.99
CA GLY A 93 -3.61 3.46 13.40
C GLY A 93 -3.10 3.37 14.85
N PRO A 94 -3.96 3.20 15.86
CA PRO A 94 -3.53 3.02 17.25
C PRO A 94 -2.63 1.81 17.46
N LEU A 95 -3.00 0.64 16.89
CA LEU A 95 -2.27 -0.61 17.02
C LEU A 95 -0.88 -0.54 16.37
N MET A 96 -0.77 0.08 15.19
CA MET A 96 0.50 0.27 14.51
C MET A 96 1.42 1.22 15.28
N ARG A 97 0.89 2.26 15.93
CA ARG A 97 1.68 3.13 16.81
C ARG A 97 2.21 2.38 18.02
N GLU A 98 1.38 1.57 18.66
CA GLU A 98 1.80 0.74 19.79
C GLU A 98 2.89 -0.26 19.38
N LEU A 99 2.69 -0.97 18.25
CA LEU A 99 3.68 -1.88 17.68
C LEU A 99 5.00 -1.16 17.40
N SER A 100 4.94 0.01 16.76
CA SER A 100 6.12 0.80 16.43
C SER A 100 6.88 1.25 17.68
N ASN A 101 6.17 1.65 18.74
CA ASN A 101 6.78 2.02 20.01
C ASN A 101 7.43 0.84 20.72
N LYS A 102 6.77 -0.33 20.73
CA LYS A 102 7.31 -1.56 21.34
C LYS A 102 8.55 -2.09 20.62
N THR A 103 8.52 -2.05 19.30
CA THR A 103 9.56 -2.65 18.47
C THR A 103 10.67 -1.68 18.07
N ASN A 104 10.45 -0.39 18.25
CA ASN A 104 11.28 0.70 17.69
C ASN A 104 11.49 0.57 16.18
N GLN A 105 10.56 -0.04 15.46
CA GLN A 105 10.56 -0.22 14.02
C GLN A 105 9.36 0.51 13.40
N SER A 106 9.47 0.87 12.12
CA SER A 106 8.31 1.34 11.37
C SER A 106 7.40 0.19 11.02
N ALA A 107 6.11 0.47 10.83
CA ALA A 107 5.12 -0.50 10.40
C ALA A 107 4.28 0.04 9.24
N HIS A 108 3.80 -0.84 8.38
CA HIS A 108 2.82 -0.47 7.35
C HIS A 108 1.74 -1.53 7.20
N LEU A 109 0.55 -1.07 6.84
CA LEU A 109 -0.60 -1.88 6.49
C LEU A 109 -0.81 -1.81 4.98
N ALA A 110 -0.96 -2.96 4.35
CA ALA A 110 -1.12 -3.04 2.91
C ALA A 110 -2.29 -3.96 2.53
N ILE A 111 -2.90 -3.70 1.39
CA ILE A 111 -3.99 -4.49 0.80
C ILE A 111 -3.63 -4.93 -0.60
N LEU A 112 -4.29 -5.96 -1.11
CA LEU A 112 -4.21 -6.32 -2.51
C LEU A 112 -4.99 -5.30 -3.36
N SER A 113 -4.37 -4.80 -4.41
CA SER A 113 -4.96 -3.87 -5.36
C SER A 113 -4.53 -4.24 -6.78
N ASP A 114 -5.43 -4.91 -7.49
CA ASP A 114 -5.19 -5.45 -8.83
C ASP A 114 -3.93 -6.32 -8.92
N ASP A 115 -2.89 -5.82 -9.57
CA ASP A 115 -1.61 -6.47 -9.85
C ASP A 115 -0.51 -6.20 -8.82
N ALA A 116 -0.83 -5.44 -7.76
CA ALA A 116 0.14 -4.96 -6.78
C ALA A 116 -0.40 -4.99 -5.36
N VAL A 117 0.47 -4.73 -4.42
CA VAL A 117 0.13 -4.44 -3.03
C VAL A 117 0.14 -2.94 -2.84
N LEU A 118 -0.96 -2.39 -2.30
CA LEU A 118 -1.11 -0.96 -2.00
C LEU A 118 -0.95 -0.71 -0.50
N VAL A 119 -0.05 0.18 -0.12
CA VAL A 119 0.13 0.63 1.27
C VAL A 119 -0.95 1.64 1.63
N ILE A 120 -1.84 1.28 2.57
CA ILE A 120 -2.97 2.11 3.03
C ILE A 120 -2.79 2.70 4.43
N GLY A 121 -1.80 2.23 5.17
CA GLY A 121 -1.45 2.73 6.50
C GLY A 121 0.04 2.65 6.74
N GLN A 122 0.59 3.63 7.45
CA GLN A 122 2.02 3.70 7.77
C GLN A 122 2.23 4.37 9.11
N THR A 123 3.20 3.87 9.87
CA THR A 123 3.67 4.47 11.12
C THR A 123 5.19 4.41 11.14
N ASN A 124 5.85 5.52 11.43
CA ASN A 124 7.29 5.59 11.55
C ASN A 124 7.77 5.06 12.91
N SER A 125 8.98 4.52 12.95
CA SER A 125 9.66 4.23 14.22
C SER A 125 9.84 5.53 15.04
N PRO A 126 9.79 5.47 16.37
CA PRO A 126 9.98 6.64 17.23
C PRO A 126 11.43 7.14 17.24
N GLY A 127 12.39 6.34 16.76
CA GLY A 127 13.81 6.68 16.72
C GLY A 127 14.16 7.69 15.62
N ASN A 128 15.38 8.24 15.70
CA ASN A 128 15.90 9.24 14.76
C ASN A 128 16.16 8.68 13.34
N ASN A 129 16.38 7.37 13.22
CA ASN A 129 16.63 6.69 11.95
C ASN A 129 15.40 5.93 11.52
N VAL A 130 14.69 6.43 10.51
CA VAL A 130 13.43 5.89 10.05
C VAL A 130 13.63 5.18 8.72
N LEU A 131 13.30 3.89 8.68
CA LEU A 131 13.06 3.15 7.44
C LEU A 131 11.56 2.88 7.34
N SER A 132 10.89 3.41 6.33
CA SER A 132 9.46 3.19 6.15
C SER A 132 9.09 3.10 4.68
N VAL A 133 7.95 2.47 4.41
CA VAL A 133 7.34 2.44 3.07
C VAL A 133 6.30 3.54 3.01
N ARG A 134 6.28 4.30 1.91
CA ARG A 134 5.35 5.44 1.76
C ARG A 134 3.90 4.99 1.72
N LEU A 135 3.04 5.78 2.34
CA LEU A 135 1.59 5.68 2.15
C LEU A 135 1.26 5.85 0.65
N GLY A 136 0.37 5.03 0.11
CA GLY A 136 0.03 5.02 -1.31
C GLY A 136 1.04 4.30 -2.22
N ALA A 137 2.15 3.78 -1.69
CA ALA A 137 3.11 3.03 -2.49
C ALA A 137 2.48 1.74 -3.04
N ARG A 138 2.73 1.48 -4.32
CA ARG A 138 2.43 0.20 -4.98
C ARG A 138 3.69 -0.66 -4.98
N ILE A 139 3.60 -1.85 -4.46
CA ILE A 139 4.72 -2.78 -4.28
C ILE A 139 4.46 -4.04 -5.10
N ASP A 140 5.53 -4.62 -5.65
CA ASP A 140 5.45 -5.87 -6.41
C ASP A 140 4.79 -6.99 -5.59
N LEU A 141 3.72 -7.57 -6.14
CA LEU A 141 2.89 -8.57 -5.48
C LEU A 141 3.65 -9.83 -5.08
N TRP A 142 4.50 -10.34 -5.98
CA TRP A 142 5.17 -11.63 -5.82
C TRP A 142 6.45 -11.53 -4.98
N ARG A 143 7.11 -10.38 -4.99
CA ARG A 143 8.38 -10.15 -4.29
C ARG A 143 8.21 -9.60 -2.88
N ALA A 144 7.12 -8.85 -2.63
CA ALA A 144 6.85 -8.29 -1.31
C ALA A 144 6.33 -9.36 -0.34
N SER A 145 6.89 -9.39 0.86
CA SER A 145 6.38 -10.27 1.94
C SER A 145 4.91 -10.00 2.28
N SER A 146 4.46 -8.73 2.24
CA SER A 146 3.05 -8.37 2.42
C SER A 146 2.14 -8.97 1.33
N GLY A 147 2.57 -8.97 0.06
CA GLY A 147 1.80 -9.59 -1.02
C GLY A 147 1.70 -11.10 -0.85
N ARG A 148 2.81 -11.73 -0.56
CA ARG A 148 2.88 -13.18 -0.37
C ARG A 148 2.05 -13.66 0.82
N VAL A 149 2.09 -12.94 1.94
CA VAL A 149 1.25 -13.27 3.10
C VAL A 149 -0.24 -13.08 2.80
N ILE A 150 -0.63 -12.03 2.07
CA ILE A 150 -2.03 -11.89 1.64
C ILE A 150 -2.44 -13.07 0.76
N LEU A 151 -1.63 -13.42 -0.24
CA LEU A 151 -1.93 -14.52 -1.16
C LEU A 151 -1.98 -15.87 -0.46
N ALA A 152 -1.11 -16.14 0.51
CA ALA A 152 -1.10 -17.37 1.30
C ALA A 152 -2.43 -17.63 2.01
N PHE A 153 -3.17 -16.57 2.35
CA PHE A 153 -4.46 -16.65 3.03
C PHE A 153 -5.65 -16.33 2.10
N GLN A 154 -5.47 -16.44 0.77
CA GLN A 154 -6.56 -16.40 -0.22
C GLN A 154 -7.01 -17.81 -0.61
N PRO A 155 -8.23 -17.96 -1.18
CA PRO A 155 -8.62 -19.16 -1.89
C PRO A 155 -7.66 -19.46 -3.04
N ILE A 156 -7.28 -20.73 -3.19
CA ILE A 156 -6.29 -21.15 -4.21
C ILE A 156 -6.73 -20.78 -5.64
N GLU A 157 -8.02 -20.76 -5.90
CA GLU A 157 -8.60 -20.37 -7.19
C GLU A 157 -8.33 -18.91 -7.52
N ASN A 158 -8.37 -18.03 -6.49
CA ASN A 158 -8.05 -16.62 -6.64
C ASN A 158 -6.57 -16.41 -6.95
N VAL A 159 -5.69 -17.15 -6.25
CA VAL A 159 -4.24 -17.12 -6.50
C VAL A 159 -3.92 -17.56 -7.92
N LYS A 160 -4.48 -18.70 -8.37
CA LYS A 160 -4.28 -19.21 -9.72
C LYS A 160 -4.82 -18.29 -10.81
N ARG A 161 -5.94 -17.60 -10.55
CA ARG A 161 -6.46 -16.57 -11.46
C ARG A 161 -5.49 -15.41 -11.56
N LEU A 162 -5.00 -14.93 -10.42
CA LEU A 162 -4.07 -13.81 -10.37
C LEU A 162 -2.74 -14.12 -11.06
N MET A 163 -2.25 -15.36 -11.00
CA MET A 163 -1.05 -15.80 -11.73
C MET A 163 -1.20 -15.69 -13.25
N LYS A 164 -2.42 -15.78 -13.79
CA LYS A 164 -2.68 -15.59 -15.22
C LYS A 164 -2.64 -14.13 -15.62
N ASP A 165 -3.14 -13.25 -14.72
CA ASP A 165 -3.26 -11.82 -15.00
C ASP A 165 -1.95 -11.07 -14.66
N VAL A 166 -1.22 -11.55 -13.66
CA VAL A 166 0.05 -10.96 -13.16
C VAL A 166 1.14 -12.02 -13.27
N PRO A 167 2.00 -11.96 -14.28
CA PRO A 167 3.04 -12.96 -14.49
C PRO A 167 3.95 -13.11 -13.28
N VAL A 168 4.21 -14.35 -12.91
CA VAL A 168 5.16 -14.68 -11.83
C VAL A 168 6.60 -14.27 -12.23
N PRO A 169 7.48 -14.00 -11.27
CA PRO A 169 8.85 -13.58 -11.54
C PRO A 169 9.59 -14.61 -12.41
N THR A 170 10.38 -14.11 -13.36
CA THR A 170 11.20 -14.95 -14.24
C THR A 170 12.10 -15.87 -13.41
N GLY A 171 12.11 -17.15 -13.76
CA GLY A 171 12.92 -18.18 -13.07
C GLY A 171 12.20 -18.85 -11.88
N THR A 172 10.94 -18.48 -11.60
CA THR A 172 10.12 -19.11 -10.56
C THR A 172 8.95 -19.82 -11.24
N SER A 173 8.67 -21.08 -10.88
CA SER A 173 7.50 -21.79 -11.38
C SER A 173 6.25 -21.48 -10.54
N GLU A 174 5.05 -21.60 -11.13
CA GLU A 174 3.79 -21.47 -10.41
C GLU A 174 3.70 -22.43 -9.23
N ASN A 175 4.12 -23.69 -9.41
CA ASN A 175 4.12 -24.70 -8.35
C ASN A 175 5.03 -24.28 -7.19
N GLN A 176 6.22 -23.75 -7.48
CA GLN A 176 7.12 -23.25 -6.45
C GLN A 176 6.49 -22.13 -5.63
N ILE A 177 5.78 -21.19 -6.27
CA ILE A 177 5.05 -20.13 -5.56
C ILE A 177 3.95 -20.73 -4.69
N LEU A 178 3.18 -21.71 -5.20
CA LEU A 178 2.11 -22.33 -4.43
C LEU A 178 2.64 -23.06 -3.19
N ASP A 179 3.76 -23.77 -3.32
CA ASP A 179 4.42 -24.45 -2.21
C ASP A 179 4.93 -23.45 -1.15
N GLU A 180 5.53 -22.34 -1.61
CA GLU A 180 5.98 -21.27 -0.72
C GLU A 180 4.80 -20.60 0.01
N LEU A 181 3.69 -20.34 -0.68
CA LEU A 181 2.48 -19.78 -0.06
C LEU A 181 1.85 -20.76 0.94
N ALA A 182 1.86 -22.06 0.66
CA ALA A 182 1.40 -23.07 1.61
C ALA A 182 2.25 -23.08 2.89
N ALA A 183 3.57 -22.94 2.76
CA ALA A 183 4.48 -22.84 3.90
C ALA A 183 4.22 -21.57 4.75
N ILE A 184 3.98 -20.42 4.09
CA ILE A 184 3.60 -19.17 4.77
C ILE A 184 2.29 -19.35 5.52
N ARG A 185 1.30 -19.98 4.91
CA ARG A 185 0.01 -20.24 5.56
C ARG A 185 0.17 -21.11 6.81
N ALA A 186 1.01 -22.13 6.73
CA ALA A 186 1.29 -23.03 7.86
C ALA A 186 2.04 -22.32 9.00
N SER A 187 2.94 -21.38 8.68
CA SER A 187 3.70 -20.61 9.68
C SER A 187 2.93 -19.41 10.27
N GLY A 188 1.83 -19.00 9.65
CA GLY A 188 1.04 -17.84 10.07
C GLY A 188 1.63 -16.47 9.75
N ALA A 189 2.87 -16.40 9.25
CA ALA A 189 3.57 -15.16 8.90
C ALA A 189 4.67 -15.43 7.87
N GLU A 190 5.15 -14.40 7.20
CA GLU A 190 6.34 -14.48 6.36
C GLU A 190 7.48 -13.63 6.94
N VAL A 191 8.65 -14.24 6.98
CA VAL A 191 9.93 -13.60 7.29
C VAL A 191 10.79 -13.70 6.05
N ARG A 192 11.16 -12.55 5.48
CA ARG A 192 11.90 -12.52 4.21
C ARG A 192 12.82 -11.30 4.13
N ASP A 193 14.01 -11.51 3.57
CA ASP A 193 14.90 -10.41 3.23
C ASP A 193 14.21 -9.43 2.28
N SER A 194 14.42 -8.14 2.52
CA SER A 194 13.91 -7.11 1.63
C SER A 194 14.57 -7.21 0.25
N PHE A 195 13.76 -7.19 -0.79
CA PHE A 195 14.25 -7.15 -2.17
C PHE A 195 14.65 -5.74 -2.63
N VAL A 196 14.44 -4.72 -1.79
CA VAL A 196 14.72 -3.30 -2.09
C VAL A 196 15.92 -2.79 -1.31
N VAL A 197 16.05 -3.18 -0.04
CA VAL A 197 17.09 -2.66 0.88
C VAL A 197 17.85 -3.81 1.51
N LYS A 198 19.16 -3.86 1.29
CA LYS A 198 20.05 -4.89 1.89
C LYS A 198 20.14 -4.71 3.41
N GLY A 199 20.10 -5.83 4.13
CA GLY A 199 20.17 -5.83 5.60
C GLY A 199 18.85 -5.53 6.30
N VAL A 200 17.75 -5.49 5.55
CA VAL A 200 16.38 -5.37 6.08
C VAL A 200 15.68 -6.72 5.96
N VAL A 201 15.07 -7.17 7.04
CA VAL A 201 14.24 -8.38 7.07
C VAL A 201 12.78 -7.98 7.30
N ASN A 202 11.93 -8.25 6.32
CA ASN A 202 10.50 -7.96 6.46
C ASN A 202 9.81 -9.07 7.26
N VAL A 203 9.04 -8.68 8.27
CA VAL A 203 8.12 -9.56 8.97
C VAL A 203 6.70 -9.13 8.61
N SER A 204 5.94 -10.03 7.97
CA SER A 204 4.57 -9.78 7.54
C SER A 204 3.62 -10.80 8.12
N ALA A 205 2.50 -10.33 8.67
CA ALA A 205 1.43 -11.17 9.18
C ALA A 205 0.09 -10.79 8.55
N PRO A 206 -0.82 -11.75 8.29
CA PRO A 206 -2.09 -11.50 7.63
C PRO A 206 -3.06 -10.77 8.55
N VAL A 207 -3.85 -9.87 7.98
CA VAL A 207 -5.05 -9.31 8.59
C VAL A 207 -6.24 -10.04 8.00
N ILE A 208 -6.92 -10.86 8.80
CA ILE A 208 -7.94 -11.82 8.37
C ILE A 208 -9.31 -11.31 8.77
N ASP A 209 -10.30 -11.43 7.91
CA ASP A 209 -11.70 -11.13 8.21
C ASP A 209 -12.49 -12.35 8.70
N HIS A 210 -13.81 -12.18 8.87
CA HIS A 210 -14.73 -13.23 9.31
C HIS A 210 -14.83 -14.44 8.37
N SER A 211 -14.39 -14.30 7.12
CA SER A 211 -14.38 -15.40 6.13
C SER A 211 -13.15 -16.30 6.26
N GLY A 212 -12.19 -15.93 7.11
CA GLY A 212 -10.91 -16.61 7.25
C GLY A 212 -9.89 -16.29 6.15
N TYR A 213 -10.17 -15.27 5.31
CA TYR A 213 -9.27 -14.82 4.26
C TYR A 213 -8.60 -13.49 4.62
N ALA A 214 -7.38 -13.31 4.11
CA ALA A 214 -6.65 -12.07 4.33
C ALA A 214 -7.26 -10.91 3.53
N ILE A 215 -7.62 -9.85 4.23
CA ILE A 215 -8.02 -8.56 3.65
C ILE A 215 -6.85 -7.58 3.56
N GLY A 216 -5.73 -7.91 4.18
CA GLY A 216 -4.50 -7.13 4.16
C GLY A 216 -3.36 -7.83 4.87
N ALA A 217 -2.24 -7.13 4.97
CA ALA A 217 -1.06 -7.56 5.70
C ALA A 217 -0.47 -6.42 6.53
N LEU A 218 -0.13 -6.72 7.78
CA LEU A 218 0.69 -5.85 8.63
C LEU A 218 2.15 -6.26 8.48
N THR A 219 3.02 -5.31 8.16
CA THR A 219 4.44 -5.56 7.91
C THR A 219 5.33 -4.60 8.70
N VAL A 220 6.39 -5.14 9.27
CA VAL A 220 7.51 -4.40 9.85
C VAL A 220 8.77 -4.70 9.04
N PRO A 221 9.37 -3.71 8.37
CA PRO A 221 10.70 -3.82 7.82
C PRO A 221 11.72 -3.69 8.96
N HIS A 222 12.13 -4.82 9.50
CA HIS A 222 13.05 -4.88 10.64
C HIS A 222 14.46 -4.56 10.22
N ILE A 223 15.11 -3.65 10.97
CA ILE A 223 16.53 -3.33 10.89
C ILE A 223 17.14 -3.69 12.24
N GLU A 224 18.22 -4.43 12.22
CA GLU A 224 19.02 -4.65 13.42
C GLU A 224 19.74 -3.35 13.79
N ARG A 225 19.58 -2.91 15.04
CA ARG A 225 20.18 -1.68 15.55
C ARG A 225 21.07 -1.98 16.75
N ILE A 226 22.15 -1.23 16.85
CA ILE A 226 23.10 -1.37 17.98
C ILE A 226 22.42 -0.86 19.27
N ASN A 227 22.46 -1.67 20.33
CA ASN A 227 21.91 -1.36 21.66
C ASN A 227 20.38 -1.20 21.75
N GLU A 228 19.62 -1.88 20.90
CA GLU A 228 18.15 -1.93 21.04
C GLU A 228 17.70 -3.08 21.94
N GLY A 229 16.70 -2.79 22.78
CA GLY A 229 16.22 -3.70 23.82
C GLY A 229 15.32 -4.83 23.34
N ILE A 230 14.95 -4.90 22.03
CA ILE A 230 14.05 -5.92 21.48
C ILE A 230 14.80 -6.81 20.49
N THR A 231 14.65 -8.13 20.64
CA THR A 231 15.23 -9.10 19.72
C THR A 231 14.36 -9.24 18.46
N PHE A 232 14.92 -9.79 17.39
CA PHE A 232 14.17 -10.09 16.17
C PHE A 232 12.94 -10.99 16.43
N GLU A 233 13.10 -12.05 17.26
CA GLU A 233 12.01 -12.97 17.59
C GLU A 233 10.91 -12.29 18.42
N GLN A 234 11.25 -11.37 19.29
CA GLN A 234 10.27 -10.53 20.00
C GLN A 234 9.54 -9.61 19.03
N CYS A 235 10.26 -8.97 18.11
CA CYS A 235 9.64 -8.13 17.07
C CYS A 235 8.66 -8.94 16.21
N LYS A 236 9.06 -10.14 15.77
CA LYS A 236 8.20 -11.06 15.00
C LYS A 236 6.94 -11.43 15.78
N SER A 237 7.08 -11.77 17.06
CA SER A 237 5.93 -12.11 17.92
C SER A 237 4.97 -10.93 18.07
N GLU A 238 5.46 -9.71 18.25
CA GLU A 238 4.64 -8.49 18.34
C GLU A 238 3.89 -8.20 17.02
N VAL A 239 4.52 -8.41 15.86
CA VAL A 239 3.87 -8.25 14.55
C VAL A 239 2.71 -9.21 14.40
N ILE A 240 2.91 -10.49 14.71
CA ILE A 240 1.88 -11.54 14.62
C ILE A 240 0.74 -11.22 15.58
N ALA A 241 1.04 -10.90 16.84
CA ALA A 241 0.04 -10.57 17.85
C ALA A 241 -0.78 -9.32 17.45
N THR A 242 -0.12 -8.28 16.94
CA THR A 242 -0.79 -7.06 16.50
C THR A 242 -1.69 -7.31 15.28
N ALA A 243 -1.25 -8.12 14.31
CA ALA A 243 -2.06 -8.48 13.16
C ALA A 243 -3.29 -9.32 13.55
N ALA A 244 -3.14 -10.24 14.50
CA ALA A 244 -4.25 -11.01 15.06
C ALA A 244 -5.26 -10.09 15.79
N GLN A 245 -4.80 -9.16 16.61
CA GLN A 245 -5.66 -8.18 17.29
C GLN A 245 -6.38 -7.28 16.27
N LEU A 246 -5.69 -6.86 15.22
CA LEU A 246 -6.28 -6.06 14.13
C LEU A 246 -7.36 -6.87 13.40
N SER A 247 -7.13 -8.15 13.13
CA SER A 247 -8.10 -9.06 12.53
C SER A 247 -9.39 -9.14 13.38
N VAL A 248 -9.26 -9.36 14.69
CA VAL A 248 -10.40 -9.39 15.62
C VAL A 248 -11.17 -8.07 15.62
N ASN A 249 -10.46 -6.93 15.68
CA ASN A 249 -11.08 -5.61 15.68
C ASN A 249 -11.81 -5.31 14.35
N LEU A 250 -11.44 -5.96 13.25
CA LEU A 250 -12.08 -5.87 11.95
C LEU A 250 -13.19 -6.90 11.71
N GLY A 251 -13.45 -7.76 12.70
CA GLY A 251 -14.50 -8.78 12.68
C GLY A 251 -14.03 -10.17 12.27
N GLY A 252 -12.72 -10.40 12.24
CA GLY A 252 -12.15 -11.75 12.09
C GLY A 252 -12.35 -12.59 13.36
N LEU A 253 -12.28 -13.90 13.19
CA LEU A 253 -12.34 -14.82 14.32
C LEU A 253 -11.03 -14.75 15.11
N PRO A 254 -11.07 -14.91 16.44
CA PRO A 254 -9.84 -15.08 17.22
C PRO A 254 -9.05 -16.27 16.67
N SER A 255 -7.76 -16.09 16.42
CA SER A 255 -6.89 -17.22 16.10
C SER A 255 -6.89 -18.18 17.30
N GLU A 256 -7.28 -19.42 17.10
CA GLU A 256 -6.97 -20.46 18.08
C GLU A 256 -5.45 -20.59 18.11
N VAL A 257 -4.84 -19.95 19.10
CA VAL A 257 -3.41 -20.12 19.38
C VAL A 257 -3.26 -21.54 19.93
N SER A 258 -2.82 -22.45 19.09
CA SER A 258 -2.39 -23.80 19.47
C SER A 258 -0.97 -23.77 19.99
#